data_c7078ba2d88deec7b79452230f05c419
#
_entry.id   c7078ba2d88deec7b79452230f05c419
#
_cell.length_a   1.000
_cell.length_b   1.000
_cell.length_c   1.000
_cell.angle_alpha   90.00
_cell.angle_beta   90.00
_cell.angle_gamma   90.00
#
_symmetry.space_group_name_H-M   'P 1'
#
loop_
_entity.id
_entity.type
_entity.pdbx_description
1 polymer ?
#
loop_
_entity_poly.entity_id
_entity_poly.type
_entity_poly.pdbx_seq_one_letter_code
_entity_poly.pdbx_strand_id
1 'polypeptide(L)'
;MPEENATSKDRYAINAASTEIREGYKTANVERILSVFADTLTDLRAEAPTFFGPDGKFVLRGRLEKLFRDFDVDFVPIIIDIIIGKGVAVEYGWHETTLRPKSGGPSQKSRTRYMQTWVRDPHDAWRIVVFIDNHDRKPELAEAVLTPGSQ
;
A
#
# COMPACT_ATOMS: atom_id res chain seq x y z
N MET A 1 -4.79 -30.96 -6.01
CA MET A 1 -5.76 -30.53 -4.98
C MET A 1 -6.38 -29.22 -5.43
N PRO A 2 -7.71 -29.15 -5.56
CA PRO A 2 -8.36 -27.97 -6.14
C PRO A 2 -8.13 -26.68 -5.34
N GLU A 3 -8.02 -26.76 -4.01
CA GLU A 3 -7.85 -25.59 -3.15
C GLU A 3 -6.44 -24.99 -3.25
N GLU A 4 -5.43 -25.83 -3.34
CA GLU A 4 -4.03 -25.39 -3.48
C GLU A 4 -3.80 -24.66 -4.80
N ASN A 5 -4.42 -25.15 -5.88
CA ASN A 5 -4.36 -24.49 -7.18
C ASN A 5 -5.11 -23.14 -7.19
N ALA A 6 -6.24 -23.06 -6.52
CA ALA A 6 -7.00 -21.81 -6.39
C ALA A 6 -6.20 -20.74 -5.63
N THR A 7 -5.61 -21.12 -4.49
CA THR A 7 -4.78 -20.19 -3.68
C THR A 7 -3.55 -19.70 -4.45
N SER A 8 -2.89 -20.57 -5.20
CA SER A 8 -1.74 -20.19 -6.03
C SER A 8 -2.14 -19.22 -7.15
N LYS A 9 -3.29 -19.45 -7.77
CA LYS A 9 -3.84 -18.57 -8.80
C LYS A 9 -4.19 -17.18 -8.20
N ASP A 10 -4.80 -17.17 -7.02
CA ASP A 10 -5.14 -15.94 -6.33
C ASP A 10 -3.90 -15.14 -5.92
N ARG A 11 -2.89 -15.80 -5.41
CA ARG A 11 -1.60 -15.18 -5.07
C ARG A 11 -0.94 -14.57 -6.30
N TYR A 12 -0.95 -15.27 -7.40
CA TYR A 12 -0.43 -14.74 -8.68
C TYR A 12 -1.19 -13.49 -9.12
N ALA A 13 -2.52 -13.51 -9.05
CA ALA A 13 -3.36 -12.38 -9.45
C ALA A 13 -3.14 -11.15 -8.54
N ILE A 14 -3.02 -11.36 -7.23
CA ILE A 14 -2.73 -10.28 -6.27
C ILE A 14 -1.34 -9.70 -6.54
N ASN A 15 -0.34 -10.54 -6.77
CA ASN A 15 1.01 -10.08 -7.10
C ASN A 15 1.05 -9.29 -8.41
N ALA A 16 0.29 -9.71 -9.42
CA ALA A 16 0.15 -8.97 -10.68
C ALA A 16 -0.49 -7.59 -10.47
N ALA A 17 -1.53 -7.51 -9.63
CA ALA A 17 -2.16 -6.25 -9.27
C ALA A 17 -1.20 -5.34 -8.48
N SER A 18 -0.44 -5.90 -7.56
CA SER A 18 0.60 -5.14 -6.82
C SER A 18 1.66 -4.58 -7.75
N THR A 19 2.01 -5.29 -8.81
CA THR A 19 2.94 -4.80 -9.83
C THR A 19 2.40 -3.56 -10.55
N GLU A 20 1.09 -3.50 -10.79
CA GLU A 20 0.45 -2.31 -11.37
C GLU A 20 0.63 -1.07 -10.51
N ILE A 21 0.57 -1.22 -9.19
CA ILE A 21 0.84 -0.11 -8.26
C ILE A 21 2.29 0.34 -8.36
N ARG A 22 3.24 -0.58 -8.32
CA ARG A 22 4.67 -0.28 -8.39
C ARG A 22 5.04 0.42 -9.69
N GLU A 23 4.59 -0.12 -10.82
CA GLU A 23 4.82 0.48 -12.14
C GLU A 23 4.10 1.83 -12.28
N GLY A 24 2.93 1.98 -11.68
CA GLY A 24 2.22 3.24 -11.62
C GLY A 24 3.01 4.32 -10.88
N TYR A 25 3.61 4.01 -9.74
CA TYR A 25 4.49 4.95 -9.04
C TYR A 25 5.74 5.28 -9.85
N LYS A 26 6.37 4.29 -10.46
CA LYS A 26 7.56 4.46 -11.27
C LYS A 26 7.34 5.36 -12.48
N THR A 27 6.17 5.30 -13.09
CA THR A 27 5.81 6.06 -14.29
C THR A 27 4.92 7.27 -14.01
N ALA A 28 4.67 7.59 -12.73
CA ALA A 28 3.76 8.65 -12.30
C ALA A 28 2.36 8.52 -12.95
N ASN A 29 1.87 7.31 -13.08
CA ASN A 29 0.60 7.00 -13.73
C ASN A 29 -0.49 6.78 -12.67
N VAL A 30 -1.25 7.83 -12.37
CA VAL A 30 -2.33 7.82 -11.36
C VAL A 30 -3.40 6.79 -11.68
N GLU A 31 -3.84 6.71 -12.93
CA GLU A 31 -4.91 5.78 -13.33
C GLU A 31 -4.48 4.32 -13.16
N ARG A 32 -3.24 4.02 -13.44
CA ARG A 32 -2.69 2.68 -13.26
C ARG A 32 -2.73 2.25 -11.80
N ILE A 33 -2.35 3.14 -10.89
CA ILE A 33 -2.42 2.88 -9.45
C ILE A 33 -3.88 2.70 -9.02
N LEU A 34 -4.75 3.63 -9.38
CA LEU A 34 -6.16 3.62 -8.97
C LEU A 34 -6.92 2.41 -9.48
N SER A 35 -6.50 1.82 -10.60
CA SER A 35 -7.15 0.63 -11.16
C SER A 35 -7.14 -0.57 -10.21
N VAL A 36 -6.23 -0.59 -9.25
CA VAL A 36 -6.09 -1.67 -8.27
C VAL A 36 -6.94 -1.46 -7.03
N PHE A 37 -7.41 -0.25 -6.81
CA PHE A 37 -8.27 0.09 -5.66
C PHE A 37 -9.75 -0.03 -6.03
N ALA A 38 -10.54 -0.55 -5.08
CA ALA A 38 -11.99 -0.61 -5.26
C ALA A 38 -12.62 0.78 -5.27
N ASP A 39 -13.76 0.91 -5.92
CA ASP A 39 -14.50 2.18 -5.94
C ASP A 39 -14.98 2.59 -4.55
N THR A 40 -15.19 1.61 -3.67
CA THR A 40 -15.55 1.78 -2.26
C THR A 40 -14.33 1.52 -1.38
N LEU A 41 -13.38 2.43 -1.39
CA LEU A 41 -12.13 2.32 -0.60
C LEU A 41 -12.30 2.96 0.78
N THR A 42 -11.94 2.22 1.84
CA THR A 42 -11.73 2.80 3.17
C THR A 42 -10.23 3.10 3.33
N ASP A 43 -9.91 4.37 3.49
CA ASP A 43 -8.53 4.87 3.55
C ASP A 43 -8.21 5.39 4.95
N LEU A 44 -7.33 4.67 5.66
CA LEU A 44 -6.97 4.89 7.07
C LEU A 44 -5.49 5.27 7.18
N ARG A 45 -5.05 6.26 6.43
CA ARG A 45 -3.63 6.66 6.41
C ARG A 45 -3.23 7.40 7.66
N ALA A 46 -1.96 7.23 8.05
CA ALA A 46 -1.36 7.97 9.15
C ALA A 46 -1.48 9.48 8.92
N GLU A 47 -1.79 10.21 9.98
CA GLU A 47 -1.84 11.67 10.00
C GLU A 47 -2.83 12.28 9.00
N ALA A 48 -3.86 11.52 8.62
CA ALA A 48 -4.90 11.97 7.71
C ALA A 48 -6.27 11.58 8.23
N PRO A 49 -7.32 12.32 7.89
CA PRO A 49 -8.69 11.88 8.20
C PRO A 49 -9.02 10.57 7.50
N THR A 50 -9.95 9.82 8.08
CA THR A 50 -10.49 8.61 7.47
C THR A 50 -11.46 8.98 6.36
N PHE A 51 -11.33 8.34 5.21
CA PHE A 51 -12.26 8.46 4.10
C PHE A 51 -12.88 7.11 3.76
N PHE A 52 -14.16 7.13 3.38
CA PHE A 52 -14.94 5.94 3.08
C PHE A 52 -15.56 6.01 1.70
N GLY A 53 -15.87 4.85 1.14
CA GLY A 53 -16.62 4.71 -0.09
C GLY A 53 -15.98 5.43 -1.28
N PRO A 54 -16.78 6.10 -2.12
CA PRO A 54 -16.26 6.83 -3.28
C PRO A 54 -15.27 7.95 -2.88
N ASP A 55 -15.44 8.55 -1.72
CA ASP A 55 -14.57 9.62 -1.23
C ASP A 55 -13.15 9.11 -0.96
N GLY A 56 -12.99 7.87 -0.52
CA GLY A 56 -11.67 7.28 -0.28
C GLY A 56 -10.83 7.26 -1.56
N LYS A 57 -11.40 6.78 -2.65
CA LYS A 57 -10.71 6.72 -3.94
C LYS A 57 -10.51 8.11 -4.57
N PHE A 58 -11.48 9.00 -4.42
CA PHE A 58 -11.37 10.38 -4.88
C PHE A 58 -10.24 11.13 -4.19
N VAL A 59 -10.12 10.99 -2.86
CA VAL A 59 -9.03 11.62 -2.09
C VAL A 59 -7.67 11.02 -2.44
N LEU A 60 -7.61 9.69 -2.65
CA LEU A 60 -6.37 9.04 -3.10
C LEU A 60 -5.91 9.60 -4.45
N ARG A 61 -6.83 9.80 -5.39
CA ARG A 61 -6.52 10.44 -6.68
C ARG A 61 -5.85 11.81 -6.48
N GLY A 62 -6.46 12.67 -5.70
CA GLY A 62 -5.92 14.01 -5.44
C GLY A 62 -4.54 13.99 -4.79
N ARG A 63 -4.32 13.07 -3.86
CA ARG A 63 -3.00 12.87 -3.22
C ARG A 63 -1.94 12.42 -4.21
N LEU A 64 -2.26 11.47 -5.08
CA LEU A 64 -1.32 10.97 -6.09
C LEU A 64 -0.99 12.05 -7.12
N GLU A 65 -1.99 12.78 -7.58
CA GLU A 65 -1.79 13.90 -8.52
C GLU A 65 -0.85 14.96 -7.93
N LYS A 66 -1.07 15.35 -6.67
CA LYS A 66 -0.20 16.28 -5.97
C LYS A 66 1.21 15.75 -5.78
N LEU A 67 1.31 14.49 -5.37
CA LEU A 67 2.59 13.82 -5.14
C LEU A 67 3.45 13.82 -6.40
N PHE A 68 2.89 13.40 -7.51
CA PHE A 68 3.62 13.33 -8.79
C PHE A 68 3.87 14.68 -9.44
N ARG A 69 3.08 15.70 -9.09
CA ARG A 69 3.36 17.07 -9.52
C ARG A 69 4.61 17.62 -8.81
N ASP A 70 4.77 17.31 -7.54
CA ASP A 70 5.79 17.92 -6.71
C ASP A 70 7.07 17.07 -6.58
N PHE A 71 6.98 15.75 -6.79
CA PHE A 71 8.09 14.81 -6.55
C PHE A 71 8.24 13.77 -7.63
N ASP A 72 9.49 13.33 -7.83
CA ASP A 72 9.79 12.00 -8.37
C ASP A 72 9.79 11.01 -7.21
N VAL A 73 9.14 9.88 -7.39
CA VAL A 73 8.85 8.95 -6.28
C VAL A 73 9.46 7.57 -6.58
N ASP A 74 10.25 7.06 -5.63
CA ASP A 74 10.57 5.65 -5.54
C ASP A 74 9.69 5.01 -4.46
N PHE A 75 8.94 4.00 -4.85
CA PHE A 75 8.03 3.28 -3.97
C PHE A 75 8.41 1.80 -3.97
N VAL A 76 8.80 1.29 -2.80
CA VAL A 76 9.25 -0.09 -2.65
C VAL A 76 8.42 -0.77 -1.56
N PRO A 77 7.46 -1.64 -1.92
CA PRO A 77 6.77 -2.47 -0.95
C PRO A 77 7.66 -3.63 -0.52
N ILE A 78 7.69 -3.90 0.78
CA ILE A 78 8.34 -5.06 1.39
C ILE A 78 7.25 -5.87 2.04
N ILE A 79 6.75 -6.88 1.32
CA ILE A 79 5.63 -7.71 1.75
C ILE A 79 6.15 -8.75 2.75
N ILE A 80 5.56 -8.80 3.95
CA ILE A 80 5.86 -9.83 4.93
C ILE A 80 5.07 -11.09 4.57
N ASP A 81 3.75 -10.95 4.37
CA ASP A 81 2.89 -12.07 4.03
C ASP A 81 1.59 -11.59 3.38
N ILE A 82 0.96 -12.50 2.66
CA ILE A 82 -0.39 -12.35 2.10
C ILE A 82 -1.18 -13.58 2.54
N ILE A 83 -2.17 -13.36 3.40
CA ILE A 83 -3.06 -14.40 3.91
C ILE A 83 -4.28 -14.43 3.00
N ILE A 84 -4.48 -15.54 2.30
CA ILE A 84 -5.54 -15.67 1.29
C ILE A 84 -6.63 -16.60 1.79
N GLY A 85 -7.85 -16.08 1.84
CA GLY A 85 -9.07 -16.84 2.05
C GLY A 85 -9.95 -16.85 0.82
N LYS A 86 -11.18 -17.31 0.98
CA LYS A 86 -12.14 -17.39 -0.13
C LYS A 86 -12.67 -15.99 -0.46
N GLY A 87 -12.15 -15.40 -1.55
CA GLY A 87 -12.58 -14.09 -2.04
C GLY A 87 -12.07 -12.90 -1.23
N VAL A 88 -11.24 -13.13 -0.20
CA VAL A 88 -10.65 -12.10 0.65
C VAL A 88 -9.20 -12.45 0.91
N ALA A 89 -8.35 -11.44 0.90
CA ALA A 89 -6.95 -11.59 1.29
C ALA A 89 -6.50 -10.40 2.14
N VAL A 90 -5.57 -10.65 3.05
CA VAL A 90 -4.93 -9.62 3.87
C VAL A 90 -3.44 -9.64 3.58
N GLU A 91 -2.92 -8.48 3.23
CA GLU A 91 -1.49 -8.26 2.98
C GLU A 91 -0.96 -7.28 4.01
N TYR A 92 0.24 -7.53 4.51
CA TYR A 92 0.91 -6.61 5.42
C TYR A 92 2.41 -6.63 5.23
N GLY A 93 3.03 -5.51 5.59
CA GLY A 93 4.47 -5.32 5.45
C GLY A 93 4.88 -3.87 5.65
N TRP A 94 5.89 -3.46 4.89
CA TRP A 94 6.39 -2.09 4.90
C TRP A 94 6.35 -1.47 3.52
N HIS A 95 6.16 -0.16 3.49
CA HIS A 95 6.41 0.66 2.32
C HIS A 95 7.62 1.55 2.60
N GLU A 96 8.63 1.45 1.78
CA GLU A 96 9.75 2.40 1.76
C GLU A 96 9.54 3.36 0.61
N THR A 97 9.50 4.65 0.91
CA THR A 97 9.24 5.69 -0.09
C THR A 97 10.36 6.71 -0.06
N THR A 98 10.88 7.03 -1.24
CA THR A 98 11.83 8.12 -1.41
C THR A 98 11.19 9.19 -2.29
N LEU A 99 11.12 10.40 -1.78
CA LEU A 99 10.57 11.56 -2.48
C LEU A 99 11.72 12.48 -2.89
N ARG A 100 11.89 12.71 -4.18
CA ARG A 100 12.85 13.67 -4.72
C ARG A 100 12.08 14.89 -5.21
N PRO A 101 12.25 16.07 -4.56
CA PRO A 101 11.55 17.27 -4.99
C PRO A 101 11.94 17.66 -6.41
N LYS A 102 10.96 17.90 -7.28
CA LYS A 102 11.21 18.37 -8.65
C LYS A 102 11.78 19.79 -8.68
N SER A 103 11.51 20.58 -7.64
CA SER A 103 12.08 21.92 -7.47
C SER A 103 13.54 21.93 -7.02
N GLY A 104 14.13 20.76 -6.76
CA GLY A 104 15.46 20.61 -6.18
C GLY A 104 15.41 20.56 -4.65
N GLY A 105 16.53 20.22 -4.06
CA GLY A 105 16.61 20.03 -2.61
C GLY A 105 16.83 18.58 -2.20
N PRO A 106 16.98 18.30 -0.90
CA PRO A 106 17.28 16.97 -0.42
C PRO A 106 16.11 16.00 -0.60
N SER A 107 16.43 14.74 -0.90
CA SER A 107 15.48 13.66 -0.92
C SER A 107 14.97 13.35 0.49
N GLN A 108 13.70 12.98 0.58
CA GLN A 108 13.06 12.56 1.81
C GLN A 108 12.78 11.06 1.75
N LYS A 109 13.24 10.33 2.76
CA LYS A 109 12.97 8.89 2.89
C LYS A 109 12.03 8.65 4.06
N SER A 110 11.06 7.80 3.84
CA SER A 110 10.12 7.39 4.89
C SER A 110 9.87 5.89 4.82
N ARG A 111 9.53 5.32 5.97
CA ARG A 111 9.10 3.95 6.08
C ARG A 111 7.80 3.91 6.86
N THR A 112 6.80 3.28 6.28
CA THR A 112 5.52 3.02 6.93
C THR A 112 5.30 1.52 7.00
N ARG A 113 4.63 1.08 8.03
CA ARG A 113 4.08 -0.27 8.08
C ARG A 113 2.63 -0.19 7.65
N TYR A 114 2.18 -1.16 6.88
CA TYR A 114 0.85 -1.15 6.32
C TYR A 114 0.16 -2.49 6.44
N MET A 115 -1.17 -2.44 6.38
CA MET A 115 -2.03 -3.57 6.15
C MET A 115 -3.08 -3.17 5.13
N GLN A 116 -3.39 -4.06 4.20
CA GLN A 116 -4.45 -3.83 3.23
C GLN A 116 -5.24 -5.10 3.00
N THR A 117 -6.53 -4.91 2.75
CA THR A 117 -7.46 -6.00 2.47
C THR A 117 -7.84 -5.98 1.01
N TRP A 118 -7.72 -7.13 0.39
CA TRP A 118 -8.12 -7.40 -0.98
C TRP A 118 -9.44 -8.16 -1.01
N VAL A 119 -10.31 -7.81 -1.94
CA VAL A 119 -11.51 -8.61 -2.26
C VAL A 119 -11.64 -8.75 -3.76
N ARG A 120 -12.33 -9.81 -4.20
CA ARG A 120 -12.72 -9.94 -5.61
C ARG A 120 -13.89 -9.03 -5.90
N ASP A 121 -13.81 -8.29 -6.98
CA ASP A 121 -14.92 -7.49 -7.50
C ASP A 121 -15.90 -8.36 -8.30
N PRO A 122 -17.04 -7.82 -8.78
CA PRO A 122 -17.99 -8.57 -9.59
C PRO A 122 -17.42 -9.11 -10.91
N HIS A 123 -16.29 -8.59 -11.37
CA HIS A 123 -15.58 -9.06 -12.57
C HIS A 123 -14.46 -10.06 -12.25
N ASP A 124 -14.44 -10.61 -11.02
CA ASP A 124 -13.45 -11.57 -10.53
C ASP A 124 -12.01 -11.02 -10.45
N ALA A 125 -11.86 -9.71 -10.39
CA ALA A 125 -10.57 -9.05 -10.23
C ALA A 125 -10.32 -8.69 -8.76
N TRP A 126 -9.09 -8.89 -8.28
CA TRP A 126 -8.71 -8.51 -6.93
C TRP A 126 -8.51 -7.00 -6.82
N ARG A 127 -9.15 -6.38 -5.81
CA ARG A 127 -9.09 -4.94 -5.54
C ARG A 127 -8.85 -4.68 -4.06
N ILE A 128 -8.11 -3.63 -3.74
CA ILE A 128 -7.90 -3.17 -2.37
C ILE A 128 -9.13 -2.38 -1.92
N VAL A 129 -9.76 -2.83 -0.84
CA VAL A 129 -10.97 -2.19 -0.27
C VAL A 129 -10.70 -1.46 1.04
N VAL A 130 -9.66 -1.85 1.77
CA VAL A 130 -9.23 -1.18 3.01
C VAL A 130 -7.72 -1.05 2.97
N PHE A 131 -7.24 0.13 3.28
CA PHE A 131 -5.82 0.42 3.45
C PHE A 131 -5.61 1.14 4.78
N ILE A 132 -4.66 0.69 5.57
CA ILE A 132 -4.22 1.34 6.80
C ILE A 132 -2.69 1.38 6.84
N ASP A 133 -2.14 2.51 7.22
CA ASP A 133 -0.71 2.61 7.49
C ASP A 133 -0.42 3.47 8.72
N ASN A 134 0.79 3.38 9.20
CA ASN A 134 1.34 4.28 10.20
C ASN A 134 2.87 4.28 10.09
N HIS A 135 3.49 5.30 10.67
CA HIS A 135 4.94 5.42 10.64
C HIS A 135 5.60 4.30 11.43
N ASP A 136 6.63 3.71 10.85
CA ASP A 136 7.45 2.73 11.55
C ASP A 136 8.48 3.47 12.42
N ARG A 137 8.65 2.98 13.64
CA ARG A 137 9.64 3.55 14.56
C ARG A 137 11.04 3.07 14.20
N LYS A 138 12.02 3.86 14.54
CA LYS A 138 13.41 3.47 14.37
C LYS A 138 13.71 2.20 15.18
N PRO A 139 14.45 1.24 14.63
CA PRO A 139 14.78 0.00 15.32
C PRO A 139 15.42 0.18 16.69
N GLU A 140 16.22 1.21 16.89
CA GLU A 140 16.88 1.52 18.16
C GLU A 140 15.87 1.75 19.30
N LEU A 141 14.73 2.35 19.02
CA LEU A 141 13.67 2.55 20.01
C LEU A 141 12.95 1.25 20.35
N ALA A 142 12.80 0.36 19.38
CA ALA A 142 12.24 -0.97 19.61
C ALA A 142 13.16 -1.82 20.49
N GLU A 143 14.45 -1.79 20.24
CA GLU A 143 15.45 -2.50 21.06
C GLU A 143 15.46 -1.98 22.51
N ALA A 144 15.41 -0.68 22.72
CA ALA A 144 15.36 -0.07 24.04
C ALA A 144 14.14 -0.51 24.85
N VAL A 145 12.99 -0.71 24.21
CA VAL A 145 11.76 -1.19 24.85
C VAL A 145 11.81 -2.68 25.14
N LEU A 146 12.49 -3.46 24.31
CA LEU A 146 12.56 -4.92 24.42
C LEU A 146 13.70 -5.43 25.31
N THR A 147 14.60 -4.55 25.77
CA THR A 147 15.70 -4.92 26.65
C THR A 147 15.36 -4.54 28.10
N PRO A 148 14.79 -5.48 28.89
CA PRO A 148 14.50 -5.19 30.31
C PRO A 148 15.80 -5.00 31.08
N GLY A 149 15.86 -3.96 31.92
CA GLY A 149 16.99 -3.73 32.84
C GLY A 149 18.03 -2.71 32.36
N SER A 150 17.83 -2.02 31.25
CA SER A 150 18.60 -0.83 30.88
C SER A 150 18.11 0.37 31.69
N GLN A 151 18.15 0.25 33.01
CA GLN A 151 17.85 1.35 33.94
C GLN A 151 19.10 2.10 34.31
#